data_65d002e07ae9b671a8490d70b391c2dd
#
_entry.id   65d002e07ae9b671a8490d70b391c2dd
#
_cell.length_a   1.000
_cell.length_b   1.000
_cell.length_c   1.000
_cell.angle_alpha   90.00
_cell.angle_beta   90.00
_cell.angle_gamma   90.00
#
_symmetry.space_group_name_H-M   'P 1'
#
loop_
_entity.id
_entity.type
_entity.pdbx_description
1 polymer ?
#
loop_
_entity_poly.entity_id
_entity_poly.type
_entity_poly.pdbx_seq_one_letter_code
_entity_poly.pdbx_strand_id
1 'polypeptide(L)'
;MEKDQIFILKDRGIIYISGEDAKEFLQNIVTNDINKVSDTSSCFASLLTPQGKYLFDFIIIRHKQGYFVDCEKNQIDQLIDRLNIYKLNSKIEILNLSNEFEVAVISKEKFLALENAKDIVGNTVKYNGDPVALDPRSKNLGGRLIANLE
;
A
#
# COMPACT_ATOMS: atom_id res chain seq x y z
N MET A 1 -2.56 -5.75 21.12
CA MET A 1 -1.15 -5.41 20.78
C MET A 1 -0.59 -4.50 21.86
N GLU A 2 0.55 -4.85 22.38
CA GLU A 2 1.21 -3.99 23.35
C GLU A 2 1.80 -2.75 22.67
N LYS A 3 1.88 -1.66 23.45
CA LYS A 3 2.23 -0.32 22.96
C LYS A 3 3.54 -0.26 22.17
N ASP A 4 4.57 -0.98 22.62
CA ASP A 4 5.91 -0.90 22.04
C ASP A 4 6.25 -2.07 21.12
N GLN A 5 5.29 -2.95 20.85
CA GLN A 5 5.53 -4.10 19.97
C GLN A 5 5.48 -3.71 18.50
N ILE A 6 6.37 -4.38 17.72
CA ILE A 6 6.37 -4.30 16.27
C ILE A 6 6.19 -5.72 15.76
N PHE A 7 5.18 -5.92 14.92
CA PHE A 7 4.92 -7.23 14.31
C PHE A 7 5.28 -7.20 12.84
N ILE A 8 6.12 -8.14 12.43
CA ILE A 8 6.47 -8.32 11.03
C ILE A 8 5.42 -9.23 10.40
N LEU A 9 4.79 -8.78 9.33
CA LEU A 9 3.80 -9.55 8.58
C LEU A 9 4.49 -10.26 7.41
N LYS A 10 4.87 -11.51 7.61
CA LYS A 10 5.64 -12.28 6.62
C LYS A 10 4.81 -12.77 5.44
N ASP A 11 3.50 -12.71 5.54
CA ASP A 11 2.56 -13.13 4.50
C ASP A 11 2.12 -11.97 3.59
N ARG A 12 2.69 -10.80 3.76
CA ARG A 12 2.44 -9.65 2.89
C ARG A 12 3.55 -9.50 1.86
N GLY A 13 3.18 -9.03 0.68
CA GLY A 13 4.10 -8.71 -0.39
C GLY A 13 3.93 -7.27 -0.84
N ILE A 14 4.96 -6.75 -1.51
CA ILE A 14 4.99 -5.36 -1.95
C ILE A 14 5.22 -5.31 -3.46
N ILE A 15 4.29 -4.65 -4.15
CA ILE A 15 4.45 -4.27 -5.55
C ILE A 15 4.67 -2.76 -5.59
N TYR A 16 5.56 -2.30 -6.45
CA TYR A 16 5.76 -0.88 -6.68
C TYR A 16 5.38 -0.54 -8.11
N ILE A 17 4.48 0.43 -8.27
CA ILE A 17 3.99 0.89 -9.58
C ILE A 17 4.40 2.33 -9.75
N SER A 18 5.17 2.62 -10.79
CA SER A 18 5.66 3.96 -11.09
C SER A 18 5.54 4.27 -12.58
N GLY A 19 5.79 5.52 -12.95
CA GLY A 19 5.71 5.98 -14.32
C GLY A 19 4.68 7.10 -14.48
N GLU A 20 4.74 7.80 -15.61
CA GLU A 20 3.89 8.97 -15.82
C GLU A 20 2.40 8.65 -15.82
N ASP A 21 2.02 7.41 -16.20
CA ASP A 21 0.62 6.99 -16.25
C ASP A 21 0.18 6.20 -15.01
N ALA A 22 1.00 6.10 -13.97
CA ALA A 22 0.72 5.24 -12.81
C ALA A 22 -0.59 5.61 -12.12
N LYS A 23 -0.83 6.88 -11.86
CA LYS A 23 -2.04 7.35 -11.18
C LYS A 23 -3.29 7.03 -12.02
N GLU A 24 -3.26 7.36 -13.29
CA GLU A 24 -4.38 7.10 -14.20
C GLU A 24 -4.64 5.61 -14.35
N PHE A 25 -3.58 4.83 -14.47
CA PHE A 25 -3.68 3.38 -14.57
C PHE A 25 -4.40 2.80 -13.35
N LEU A 26 -3.95 3.16 -12.14
CA LEU A 26 -4.59 2.69 -10.91
C LEU A 26 -6.04 3.18 -10.80
N GLN A 27 -6.29 4.45 -11.11
CA GLN A 27 -7.62 5.02 -11.04
C GLN A 27 -8.61 4.25 -11.90
N ASN A 28 -8.17 3.75 -13.05
CA ASN A 28 -9.04 3.05 -13.98
C ASN A 28 -9.37 1.61 -13.57
N ILE A 29 -8.58 0.99 -12.69
CA ILE A 29 -8.74 -0.44 -12.40
C ILE A 29 -9.13 -0.76 -10.95
N VAL A 30 -8.94 0.16 -10.00
CA VAL A 30 -9.22 -0.12 -8.59
C VAL A 30 -10.55 0.49 -8.16
N THR A 31 -11.08 -0.02 -7.03
CA THR A 31 -12.42 0.35 -6.53
C THR A 31 -12.45 1.65 -5.74
N ASN A 32 -11.30 2.25 -5.43
CA ASN A 32 -11.24 3.49 -4.65
C ASN A 32 -10.68 4.63 -5.50
N ASP A 33 -10.78 5.84 -4.99
CA ASP A 33 -10.32 7.06 -5.67
C ASP A 33 -8.83 7.28 -5.37
N ILE A 34 -7.98 7.16 -6.38
CA ILE A 34 -6.53 7.35 -6.24
C ILE A 34 -6.18 8.81 -5.95
N ASN A 35 -7.06 9.76 -6.21
CA ASN A 35 -6.86 11.14 -5.78
C ASN A 35 -6.80 11.30 -4.26
N LYS A 36 -7.29 10.30 -3.51
CA LYS A 36 -7.17 10.27 -2.05
C LYS A 36 -5.82 9.78 -1.57
N VAL A 37 -4.98 9.27 -2.47
CA VAL A 37 -3.64 8.78 -2.12
C VAL A 37 -2.62 9.88 -2.37
N SER A 38 -1.87 10.23 -1.33
CA SER A 38 -0.84 11.26 -1.36
C SER A 38 0.25 10.90 -0.35
N ASP A 39 1.23 11.75 -0.19
CA ASP A 39 2.27 11.55 0.83
C ASP A 39 1.70 11.53 2.26
N THR A 40 0.48 12.03 2.45
CA THR A 40 -0.16 12.10 3.77
C THR A 40 -1.41 11.25 3.89
N SER A 41 -1.79 10.51 2.85
CA SER A 41 -3.00 9.68 2.87
C SER A 41 -2.85 8.43 2.03
N SER A 42 -3.26 7.30 2.60
CA SER A 42 -3.26 5.99 1.94
C SER A 42 -4.70 5.46 1.89
N CYS A 43 -4.97 4.52 1.00
CA CYS A 43 -6.32 3.95 0.90
C CYS A 43 -6.29 2.43 0.77
N PHE A 44 -7.42 1.83 1.09
CA PHE A 44 -7.69 0.40 0.85
C PHE A 44 -8.53 0.30 -0.43
N ALA A 45 -8.15 -0.61 -1.32
CA ALA A 45 -8.83 -0.78 -2.61
C ALA A 45 -8.87 -2.25 -3.00
N SER A 46 -9.70 -2.55 -3.99
CA SER A 46 -9.82 -3.89 -4.55
C SER A 46 -9.73 -3.84 -6.07
N LEU A 47 -9.35 -4.95 -6.65
CA LEU A 47 -9.40 -5.19 -8.09
C LEU A 47 -10.52 -6.18 -8.36
N LEU A 48 -11.42 -5.83 -9.28
CA LEU A 48 -12.56 -6.64 -9.63
C LEU A 48 -12.43 -7.18 -11.06
N THR A 49 -13.15 -8.26 -11.35
CA THR A 49 -13.34 -8.69 -12.74
C THR A 49 -14.25 -7.68 -13.46
N PRO A 50 -14.30 -7.71 -14.82
CA PRO A 50 -15.25 -6.89 -15.56
C PRO A 50 -16.71 -7.11 -15.15
N GLN A 51 -17.05 -8.29 -14.60
CA GLN A 51 -18.38 -8.64 -14.13
C GLN A 51 -18.64 -8.16 -12.68
N GLY A 52 -17.66 -7.51 -12.05
CA GLY A 52 -17.79 -6.99 -10.70
C GLY A 52 -17.45 -7.98 -9.59
N LYS A 53 -16.84 -9.10 -9.90
CA LYS A 53 -16.40 -10.08 -8.90
C LYS A 53 -15.06 -9.66 -8.31
N TYR A 54 -14.93 -9.83 -6.99
CA TYR A 54 -13.68 -9.60 -6.27
C TYR A 54 -12.57 -10.53 -6.76
N LEU A 55 -11.39 -9.98 -6.99
CA LEU A 55 -10.17 -10.73 -7.29
C LEU A 55 -9.12 -10.57 -6.21
N PHE A 56 -8.77 -9.33 -5.88
CA PHE A 56 -7.70 -9.00 -4.93
C PHE A 56 -8.07 -7.78 -4.14
N ASP A 57 -7.53 -7.66 -2.92
CA ASP A 57 -7.55 -6.40 -2.18
C ASP A 57 -6.13 -6.05 -1.73
N PHE A 58 -5.92 -4.78 -1.44
CA PHE A 58 -4.60 -4.26 -1.10
C PHE A 58 -4.70 -2.85 -0.53
N ILE A 59 -3.60 -2.42 0.07
CA ILE A 59 -3.47 -1.05 0.56
C ILE A 59 -2.53 -0.33 -0.40
N ILE A 60 -2.92 0.87 -0.83
CA ILE A 60 -2.14 1.70 -1.76
C ILE A 60 -1.55 2.86 -0.97
N ILE A 61 -0.22 2.99 -1.05
CA ILE A 61 0.55 3.96 -0.30
C ILE A 61 1.46 4.70 -1.26
N ARG A 62 1.43 6.04 -1.22
CA ARG A 62 2.33 6.86 -2.03
C ARG A 62 3.76 6.75 -1.50
N HIS A 63 4.72 6.52 -2.39
CA HIS A 63 6.13 6.49 -2.03
C HIS A 63 6.95 7.06 -3.19
N LYS A 64 7.71 8.11 -2.90
CA LYS A 64 8.48 8.82 -3.93
C LYS A 64 7.55 9.22 -5.08
N GLN A 65 7.86 8.84 -6.30
CA GLN A 65 7.03 9.18 -7.47
C GLN A 65 6.15 8.02 -7.93
N GLY A 66 5.90 7.05 -7.06
CA GLY A 66 5.10 5.88 -7.38
C GLY A 66 4.21 5.47 -6.22
N TYR A 67 3.72 4.24 -6.31
CA TYR A 67 2.78 3.69 -5.34
C TYR A 67 3.24 2.31 -4.91
N PHE A 68 3.28 2.08 -3.59
CA PHE A 68 3.33 0.73 -3.06
C PHE A 68 1.93 0.13 -3.07
N VAL A 69 1.86 -1.14 -3.43
CA VAL A 69 0.67 -1.97 -3.30
C VAL A 69 1.00 -3.07 -2.30
N ASP A 70 0.45 -2.96 -1.10
CA ASP A 70 0.63 -3.91 -0.01
C ASP A 70 -0.46 -4.98 -0.13
N CYS A 71 -0.07 -6.18 -0.53
CA CYS A 71 -0.99 -7.27 -0.88
C CYS A 71 -0.59 -8.57 -0.21
N GLU A 72 -1.40 -9.61 -0.37
CA GLU A 72 -1.05 -10.94 0.11
C GLU A 72 0.07 -11.55 -0.73
N LYS A 73 1.12 -12.01 -0.06
CA LYS A 73 2.32 -12.52 -0.71
C LYS A 73 2.06 -13.71 -1.61
N ASN A 74 1.15 -14.60 -1.21
CA ASN A 74 0.83 -15.79 -2.01
C ASN A 74 0.00 -15.47 -3.25
N GLN A 75 -0.49 -14.24 -3.40
CA GLN A 75 -1.26 -13.80 -4.56
C GLN A 75 -0.47 -12.85 -5.46
N ILE A 76 0.78 -12.54 -5.10
CA ILE A 76 1.51 -11.45 -5.76
C ILE A 76 1.76 -11.72 -7.24
N ASP A 77 2.10 -12.95 -7.60
CA ASP A 77 2.36 -13.31 -9.00
C ASP A 77 1.09 -13.19 -9.85
N GLN A 78 -0.03 -13.67 -9.30
CA GLN A 78 -1.34 -13.56 -9.97
C GLN A 78 -1.76 -12.12 -10.13
N LEU A 79 -1.53 -11.31 -9.11
CA LEU A 79 -1.86 -9.87 -9.15
C LEU A 79 -1.01 -9.16 -10.20
N ILE A 80 0.29 -9.43 -10.24
CA ILE A 80 1.19 -8.83 -11.23
C ILE A 80 0.77 -9.23 -12.65
N ASP A 81 0.44 -10.51 -12.86
CA ASP A 81 -0.04 -10.98 -14.17
C ASP A 81 -1.28 -10.20 -14.60
N ARG A 82 -2.23 -10.01 -13.67
CA ARG A 82 -3.45 -9.26 -13.96
C ARG A 82 -3.16 -7.79 -14.28
N LEU A 83 -2.29 -7.17 -13.50
CA LEU A 83 -1.89 -5.78 -13.74
C LEU A 83 -1.22 -5.62 -15.10
N ASN A 84 -0.39 -6.59 -15.50
CA ASN A 84 0.26 -6.56 -16.80
C ASN A 84 -0.74 -6.70 -17.95
N ILE A 85 -1.83 -7.45 -17.77
CA ILE A 85 -2.91 -7.53 -18.76
C ILE A 85 -3.56 -6.15 -18.97
N TYR A 86 -3.81 -5.43 -17.89
CA TYR A 86 -4.44 -4.10 -17.95
C TYR A 86 -3.49 -2.99 -18.37
N LYS A 87 -2.19 -3.24 -18.29
CA LYS A 87 -1.17 -2.23 -18.57
C LYS A 87 -1.25 -1.67 -20.01
N LEU A 88 -1.44 -2.56 -21.00
CA LEU A 88 -1.53 -2.20 -22.42
C LEU A 88 -0.45 -1.19 -22.83
N ASN A 89 -0.84 0.02 -23.23
CA ASN A 89 0.07 1.07 -23.69
C ASN A 89 0.42 2.08 -22.58
N SER A 90 0.04 1.82 -21.34
CA SER A 90 0.34 2.72 -20.22
C SER A 90 1.84 2.78 -19.97
N LYS A 91 2.34 3.98 -19.74
CA LYS A 91 3.76 4.22 -19.43
C LYS A 91 3.98 4.03 -17.95
N ILE A 92 4.06 2.77 -17.54
CA ILE A 92 4.25 2.38 -16.14
C ILE A 92 5.26 1.25 -16.05
N GLU A 93 5.84 1.12 -14.86
CA GLU A 93 6.68 0.01 -14.47
C GLU A 93 6.06 -0.67 -13.28
N ILE A 94 6.01 -2.00 -13.28
CA ILE A 94 5.44 -2.82 -12.21
C ILE A 94 6.56 -3.72 -11.69
N LEU A 95 6.94 -3.53 -10.43
CA LEU A 95 8.05 -4.26 -9.80
C LEU A 95 7.55 -5.02 -8.58
N ASN A 96 8.01 -6.26 -8.43
CA ASN A 96 7.84 -7.01 -7.19
C ASN A 96 9.00 -6.69 -6.26
N LEU A 97 8.76 -5.89 -5.23
CA LEU A 97 9.77 -5.47 -4.26
C LEU A 97 9.64 -6.19 -2.91
N SER A 98 9.05 -7.38 -2.91
CA SER A 98 8.82 -8.14 -1.67
C SER A 98 10.11 -8.57 -0.98
N ASN A 99 11.24 -8.62 -1.69
CA ASN A 99 12.53 -8.94 -1.09
C ASN A 99 13.28 -7.70 -0.60
N GLU A 100 12.85 -6.51 -0.98
CA GLU A 100 13.48 -5.24 -0.60
C GLU A 100 12.75 -4.52 0.52
N PHE A 101 11.48 -4.86 0.75
CA PHE A 101 10.64 -4.23 1.78
C PHE A 101 9.88 -5.28 2.58
N GLU A 102 9.70 -5.00 3.86
CA GLU A 102 8.81 -5.77 4.74
C GLU A 102 7.65 -4.90 5.21
N VAL A 103 6.54 -5.55 5.52
CA VAL A 103 5.41 -4.89 6.14
C VAL A 103 5.45 -5.17 7.63
N ALA A 104 5.44 -4.11 8.43
CA ALA A 104 5.40 -4.21 9.88
C ALA A 104 4.18 -3.47 10.43
N VAL A 105 3.65 -3.93 11.56
CA VAL A 105 2.52 -3.30 12.23
C VAL A 105 2.97 -2.80 13.59
N ILE A 106 2.62 -1.56 13.90
CA ILE A 106 2.84 -0.93 15.20
C ILE A 106 1.49 -0.57 15.82
N SER A 107 1.48 -0.35 17.14
CA SER A 107 0.24 0.08 17.80
C SER A 107 -0.19 1.46 17.32
N LYS A 108 -1.48 1.77 17.49
CA LYS A 108 -2.00 3.10 17.21
C LYS A 108 -1.29 4.16 18.04
N GLU A 109 -1.02 3.86 19.33
CA GLU A 109 -0.30 4.79 20.21
C GLU A 109 1.09 5.11 19.68
N LYS A 110 1.82 4.09 19.24
CA LYS A 110 3.15 4.27 18.67
C LYS A 110 3.10 5.06 17.37
N PHE A 111 2.08 4.80 16.53
CA PHE A 111 1.87 5.58 15.31
C PHE A 111 1.66 7.06 15.65
N LEU A 112 0.76 7.35 16.59
CA LEU A 112 0.41 8.73 16.95
C LEU A 112 1.58 9.50 17.59
N ALA A 113 2.59 8.79 18.10
CA ALA A 113 3.81 9.42 18.60
C ALA A 113 4.78 9.86 17.50
N LEU A 114 4.54 9.45 16.25
CA LEU A 114 5.39 9.85 15.13
C LEU A 114 5.12 11.30 14.74
N GLU A 115 6.15 11.94 14.18
CA GLU A 115 6.04 13.33 13.74
C GLU A 115 4.96 13.49 12.67
N ASN A 116 4.11 14.49 12.83
CA ASN A 116 3.00 14.83 11.92
C ASN A 116 1.85 13.81 11.88
N ALA A 117 1.88 12.78 12.74
CA ALA A 117 0.82 11.78 12.76
C ALA A 117 -0.49 12.35 13.27
N LYS A 118 -1.59 11.96 12.63
CA LYS A 118 -2.96 12.37 12.97
C LYS A 118 -3.84 11.14 13.15
N ASP A 119 -4.80 11.22 14.05
CA ASP A 119 -5.76 10.15 14.30
C ASP A 119 -6.86 10.15 13.25
N ILE A 120 -6.47 9.93 12.01
CA ILE A 120 -7.35 9.87 10.85
C ILE A 120 -7.00 8.59 10.08
N VAL A 121 -8.02 7.79 9.75
CA VAL A 121 -7.82 6.54 9.01
C VAL A 121 -7.07 6.84 7.70
N GLY A 122 -6.03 6.06 7.42
CA GLY A 122 -5.22 6.26 6.22
C GLY A 122 -4.16 7.36 6.33
N ASN A 123 -4.13 8.14 7.44
CA ASN A 123 -3.10 9.16 7.62
C ASN A 123 -1.73 8.54 7.50
N THR A 124 -0.87 9.13 6.69
CA THR A 124 0.45 8.60 6.35
C THR A 124 1.54 9.60 6.70
N VAL A 125 2.59 9.11 7.32
CA VAL A 125 3.78 9.89 7.67
C VAL A 125 5.03 9.15 7.22
N LYS A 126 6.18 9.78 7.32
CA LYS A 126 7.47 9.16 6.99
C LYS A 126 8.25 8.88 8.28
N TYR A 127 8.88 7.71 8.32
CA TYR A 127 9.80 7.34 9.37
C TYR A 127 11.08 6.85 8.72
N ASN A 128 12.17 7.61 8.86
CA ASN A 128 13.46 7.34 8.18
C ASN A 128 13.30 7.16 6.67
N GLY A 129 12.40 7.94 6.06
CA GLY A 129 12.16 7.88 4.62
C GLY A 129 11.14 6.83 4.19
N ASP A 130 10.72 5.94 5.09
CA ASP A 130 9.75 4.90 4.78
C ASP A 130 8.34 5.34 5.19
N PRO A 131 7.31 4.98 4.42
CA PRO A 131 5.94 5.38 4.74
C PRO A 131 5.36 4.54 5.89
N VAL A 132 4.63 5.21 6.76
CA VAL A 132 3.85 4.57 7.83
C VAL A 132 2.43 5.11 7.73
N ALA A 133 1.47 4.24 7.54
CA ALA A 133 0.08 4.62 7.40
C ALA A 133 -0.75 4.08 8.56
N LEU A 134 -1.61 4.93 9.14
CA LEU A 134 -2.66 4.43 10.03
C LEU A 134 -3.64 3.63 9.17
N ASP A 135 -3.83 2.36 9.51
CA ASP A 135 -4.50 1.40 8.61
C ASP A 135 -5.77 1.99 8.01
N PRO A 136 -5.86 2.09 6.67
CA PRO A 136 -7.00 2.72 6.03
C PRO A 136 -8.31 1.92 6.15
N ARG A 137 -8.24 0.66 6.60
CA ARG A 137 -9.43 -0.18 6.83
C ARG A 137 -10.03 0.09 8.21
N SER A 138 -9.18 0.31 9.23
CA SER A 138 -9.61 0.60 10.59
C SER A 138 -8.44 1.10 11.42
N LYS A 139 -8.61 2.19 12.15
CA LYS A 139 -7.58 2.74 13.04
C LYS A 139 -7.17 1.74 14.13
N ASN A 140 -8.07 0.84 14.52
CA ASN A 140 -7.78 -0.16 15.55
C ASN A 140 -6.75 -1.20 15.12
N LEU A 141 -6.47 -1.30 13.82
CA LEU A 141 -5.43 -2.18 13.30
C LEU A 141 -4.02 -1.58 13.43
N GLY A 142 -3.92 -0.33 13.89
CA GLY A 142 -2.63 0.32 14.13
C GLY A 142 -2.01 0.91 12.88
N GLY A 143 -0.71 1.19 12.96
CA GLY A 143 0.07 1.71 11.84
C GLY A 143 0.76 0.61 11.05
N ARG A 144 0.84 0.78 9.74
CA ARG A 144 1.55 -0.13 8.82
C ARG A 144 2.77 0.57 8.28
N LEU A 145 3.93 -0.01 8.53
CA LEU A 145 5.21 0.49 8.04
C LEU A 145 5.66 -0.39 6.87
N ILE A 146 5.99 0.23 5.75
CA ILE A 146 6.65 -0.46 4.64
C ILE A 146 8.13 -0.18 4.79
N ALA A 147 8.85 -1.11 5.40
CA ALA A 147 10.23 -0.90 5.84
C ALA A 147 11.22 -1.41 4.79
N ASN A 148 12.16 -0.54 4.43
CA ASN A 148 13.29 -0.94 3.58
C ASN A 148 14.22 -1.85 4.40
N LEU A 149 14.62 -2.97 3.81
CA LEU A 149 15.47 -3.98 4.47
C LEU A 149 16.96 -3.65 4.44
N GLU A 150 17.36 -2.56 3.80
CA GLU A 150 18.76 -2.13 3.77
C GLU A 150 19.18 -1.42 5.06
#